data_5f7aa61a0aa17dbd06fd7f868c50b03d
#
_entry.id   5f7aa61a0aa17dbd06fd7f868c50b03d
#
_cell.length_a   1.000
_cell.length_b   1.000
_cell.length_c   1.000
_cell.angle_alpha   90.00
_cell.angle_beta   90.00
_cell.angle_gamma   90.00
#
_symmetry.space_group_name_H-M   'P 1'
#
loop_
_entity.id
_entity.type
_entity.pdbx_description
1 polymer ?
#
loop_
_entity_poly.entity_id
_entity_poly.type
_entity_poly.pdbx_seq_one_letter_code
_entity_poly.pdbx_strand_id
1 'polypeptide(L)'
;VASSLLQERLMHTTTESPHVVRHVGGGVPIKSWTRGVPVEDVAWKQLENTARLPFAFQHIAAMPDVHWGMGATVGSVVATKGAIVPAAVGVDIGCGMMAVRTTLTAEDLPTSLAQLRTAIEKAVPHGRSGNGGRHDRGAWGDVPTAVDATWADLADDFEQVVASAPHLKRANHRSHLGTLGTGNHFVEVCIDEARRVWVMLHSGSRGVGNAIGTIFIERAKLAMRRHQRNLPDENLAWLDEGSPEYAQYLFAVDWAQRFARENRALMMRATLTALSRQKGIPRFTHDELVVNCHHNYVAREHHFGEDVLVTRKGAVRAGVGDWGIIPGSMGARSFIVRGRGNADSFCSCSHGAGRTMSRGEAKKQITLAEHRVATEGVECRKDKDVLDESPRAYKDIDAVMAAQADLVEVVHTLKQILCVKG
;
A
#
# COMPACT_ATOMS: atom_id res chain seq x y z
N VAL A 1 -48.41 32.92 -12.28
CA VAL A 1 -47.41 33.47 -11.32
C VAL A 1 -46.88 32.38 -10.37
N ALA A 2 -47.60 31.28 -10.15
CA ALA A 2 -47.13 30.20 -9.26
C ALA A 2 -46.20 29.19 -9.95
N SER A 3 -46.07 29.20 -11.29
CA SER A 3 -45.24 28.25 -12.04
C SER A 3 -43.80 28.73 -12.27
N SER A 4 -43.53 30.03 -12.08
CA SER A 4 -42.18 30.60 -12.26
C SER A 4 -41.30 30.47 -11.02
N LEU A 5 -41.91 30.42 -9.83
CA LEU A 5 -41.19 30.29 -8.55
C LEU A 5 -40.73 28.82 -8.23
N LEU A 6 -41.26 27.84 -8.95
CA LEU A 6 -40.81 26.45 -8.82
C LEU A 6 -39.64 26.10 -9.78
N GLN A 7 -39.44 26.87 -10.83
CA GLN A 7 -38.32 26.70 -11.75
C GLN A 7 -37.03 27.38 -11.29
N GLU A 8 -37.10 28.43 -10.47
CA GLU A 8 -35.90 29.10 -9.90
C GLU A 8 -35.31 28.38 -8.67
N ARG A 9 -36.00 27.40 -8.07
CA ARG A 9 -35.48 26.61 -6.94
C ARG A 9 -34.69 25.36 -7.34
N LEU A 10 -34.59 25.07 -8.64
CA LEU A 10 -33.90 23.89 -9.20
C LEU A 10 -32.52 24.18 -9.84
N MET A 11 -32.06 25.44 -9.76
CA MET A 11 -30.73 25.81 -10.25
C MET A 11 -29.93 26.56 -9.19
N HIS A 12 -29.42 25.88 -8.22
CA HIS A 12 -28.18 26.19 -7.47
C HIS A 12 -27.90 25.14 -6.42
N THR A 13 -27.85 23.86 -6.84
CA THR A 13 -26.91 22.94 -6.20
C THR A 13 -25.55 23.24 -6.83
N THR A 14 -24.83 24.23 -6.28
CA THR A 14 -23.37 24.21 -6.41
C THR A 14 -22.93 22.89 -5.81
N THR A 15 -22.70 21.88 -6.64
CA THR A 15 -22.02 20.66 -6.20
C THR A 15 -20.65 21.13 -5.70
N GLU A 16 -20.50 21.24 -4.39
CA GLU A 16 -19.19 21.51 -3.80
C GLU A 16 -18.16 20.54 -4.42
N SER A 17 -17.01 21.10 -4.83
CA SER A 17 -15.93 20.28 -5.38
C SER A 17 -15.68 19.10 -4.44
N PRO A 18 -15.53 17.85 -4.96
CA PRO A 18 -15.31 16.68 -4.13
C PRO A 18 -14.01 16.77 -3.32
N HIS A 19 -13.05 17.59 -3.76
CA HIS A 19 -11.79 17.85 -3.07
C HIS A 19 -11.66 19.32 -2.63
N VAL A 20 -10.78 19.55 -1.66
CA VAL A 20 -10.40 20.89 -1.20
C VAL A 20 -9.10 21.28 -1.91
N VAL A 21 -9.03 22.51 -2.43
CA VAL A 21 -7.82 23.06 -3.04
C VAL A 21 -7.11 23.98 -2.04
N ARG A 22 -5.84 23.71 -1.79
CA ARG A 22 -4.96 24.55 -0.98
C ARG A 22 -3.85 25.12 -1.85
N HIS A 23 -3.78 26.43 -1.96
CA HIS A 23 -2.72 27.13 -2.68
C HIS A 23 -1.46 27.23 -1.84
N VAL A 24 -0.32 26.97 -2.47
CA VAL A 24 1.01 26.97 -1.83
C VAL A 24 1.89 28.05 -2.48
N GLY A 25 2.34 29.01 -1.67
CA GLY A 25 3.24 30.07 -2.17
C GLY A 25 4.54 29.47 -2.70
N GLY A 26 4.87 29.79 -3.95
CA GLY A 26 6.06 29.29 -4.65
C GLY A 26 5.98 27.80 -5.04
N GLY A 27 4.81 27.23 -5.10
CA GLY A 27 4.59 25.83 -5.49
C GLY A 27 3.31 25.60 -6.25
N VAL A 28 3.08 24.35 -6.66
CA VAL A 28 1.81 23.91 -7.26
C VAL A 28 0.72 23.79 -6.19
N PRO A 29 -0.59 23.86 -6.53
CA PRO A 29 -1.65 23.65 -5.56
C PRO A 29 -1.69 22.21 -5.03
N ILE A 30 -2.33 22.02 -3.88
CA ILE A 30 -2.64 20.70 -3.33
C ILE A 30 -4.15 20.48 -3.46
N LYS A 31 -4.56 19.40 -4.10
CA LYS A 31 -5.94 18.90 -4.14
C LYS A 31 -6.09 17.77 -3.13
N SER A 32 -6.97 17.90 -2.16
CA SER A 32 -7.09 16.94 -1.06
C SER A 32 -8.51 16.42 -0.87
N TRP A 33 -8.65 15.11 -0.76
CA TRP A 33 -9.90 14.41 -0.46
C TRP A 33 -10.05 14.16 1.05
N THR A 34 -9.77 15.19 1.85
CA THR A 34 -9.69 15.08 3.32
C THR A 34 -10.89 15.71 4.04
N ARG A 35 -11.99 15.99 3.34
CA ARG A 35 -13.18 16.55 3.93
C ARG A 35 -13.79 15.58 4.95
N GLY A 36 -13.91 16.00 6.21
CA GLY A 36 -14.38 15.14 7.30
C GLY A 36 -13.37 14.12 7.82
N VAL A 37 -12.13 14.10 7.28
CA VAL A 37 -11.05 13.23 7.74
C VAL A 37 -9.91 14.08 8.29
N PRO A 38 -9.47 13.88 9.55
CA PRO A 38 -8.43 14.70 10.14
C PRO A 38 -7.06 14.46 9.48
N VAL A 39 -6.31 15.54 9.31
CA VAL A 39 -4.91 15.50 8.81
C VAL A 39 -4.04 16.31 9.76
N GLU A 40 -2.95 15.73 10.19
CA GLU A 40 -1.98 16.34 11.10
C GLU A 40 -1.27 17.53 10.44
N ASP A 41 -0.96 18.57 11.20
CA ASP A 41 -0.25 19.77 10.71
C ASP A 41 1.11 19.40 10.09
N VAL A 42 1.80 18.43 10.66
CA VAL A 42 3.08 17.94 10.13
C VAL A 42 2.94 17.33 8.74
N ALA A 43 1.83 16.64 8.47
CA ALA A 43 1.54 16.08 7.14
C ALA A 43 1.21 17.20 6.14
N TRP A 44 0.46 18.22 6.54
CA TRP A 44 0.24 19.42 5.70
C TRP A 44 1.55 20.11 5.34
N LYS A 45 2.45 20.27 6.30
CA LYS A 45 3.78 20.85 6.05
C LYS A 45 4.59 20.03 5.04
N GLN A 46 4.54 18.71 5.11
CA GLN A 46 5.20 17.85 4.13
C GLN A 46 4.58 17.99 2.72
N LEU A 47 3.25 18.05 2.62
CA LEU A 47 2.57 18.28 1.33
C LEU A 47 2.99 19.63 0.72
N GLU A 48 3.06 20.69 1.54
CA GLU A 48 3.50 22.01 1.08
C GLU A 48 4.97 21.99 0.61
N ASN A 49 5.86 21.29 1.32
CA ASN A 49 7.25 21.15 0.90
C ASN A 49 7.36 20.39 -0.43
N THR A 50 6.54 19.33 -0.59
CA THR A 50 6.46 18.56 -1.84
C THR A 50 5.90 19.41 -3.00
N ALA A 51 4.90 20.25 -2.73
CA ALA A 51 4.29 21.13 -3.72
C ALA A 51 5.27 22.22 -4.24
N ARG A 52 6.32 22.57 -3.47
CA ARG A 52 7.36 23.52 -3.85
C ARG A 52 8.49 22.92 -4.70
N LEU A 53 8.44 21.63 -5.03
CA LEU A 53 9.40 21.01 -5.92
C LEU A 53 9.28 21.61 -7.35
N PRO A 54 10.37 22.05 -7.97
CA PRO A 54 10.31 22.80 -9.23
C PRO A 54 9.83 21.99 -10.44
N PHE A 55 9.80 20.69 -10.32
CA PHE A 55 9.38 19.73 -11.33
C PHE A 55 8.05 19.02 -10.98
N ALA A 56 7.39 19.44 -9.89
CA ALA A 56 6.05 18.96 -9.57
C ALA A 56 5.07 19.40 -10.68
N PHE A 57 4.30 18.43 -11.21
CA PHE A 57 3.44 18.67 -12.35
C PHE A 57 2.00 18.92 -11.91
N GLN A 58 1.41 20.03 -12.37
CA GLN A 58 0.03 20.47 -12.15
C GLN A 58 -0.33 20.69 -10.68
N HIS A 59 -0.32 19.67 -9.84
CA HIS A 59 -0.70 19.73 -8.43
C HIS A 59 -0.21 18.49 -7.67
N ILE A 60 -0.27 18.53 -6.35
CA ILE A 60 -0.13 17.35 -5.50
C ILE A 60 -1.54 16.85 -5.16
N ALA A 61 -1.80 15.55 -5.30
CA ALA A 61 -3.04 14.96 -4.84
C ALA A 61 -2.84 14.27 -3.48
N ALA A 62 -3.69 14.60 -2.50
CA ALA A 62 -3.66 14.02 -1.15
C ALA A 62 -4.93 13.20 -0.91
N MET A 63 -4.76 11.90 -0.70
CA MET A 63 -5.85 10.96 -0.45
C MET A 63 -6.40 11.10 0.98
N PRO A 64 -7.62 10.64 1.27
CA PRO A 64 -8.24 10.79 2.59
C PRO A 64 -7.42 10.22 3.74
N ASP A 65 -6.68 9.16 3.49
CA ASP A 65 -5.84 8.45 4.46
C ASP A 65 -4.47 9.11 4.69
N VAL A 66 -4.22 10.29 4.11
CA VAL A 66 -2.94 11.00 4.19
C VAL A 66 -2.49 11.22 5.63
N HIS A 67 -1.21 10.91 5.89
CA HIS A 67 -0.57 11.08 7.20
C HIS A 67 0.94 11.26 7.04
N TRP A 68 1.62 11.57 8.14
CA TRP A 68 3.06 11.78 8.13
C TRP A 68 3.82 10.54 7.61
N GLY A 69 4.84 10.76 6.80
CA GLY A 69 5.76 9.76 6.28
C GLY A 69 7.18 10.29 6.14
N MET A 70 8.20 9.42 6.12
CA MET A 70 9.58 9.86 5.91
C MET A 70 9.74 10.41 4.47
N GLY A 71 10.19 11.66 4.34
CA GLY A 71 10.32 12.39 3.07
C GLY A 71 8.99 12.99 2.63
N ALA A 72 8.18 12.24 1.88
CA ALA A 72 6.83 12.63 1.50
C ALA A 72 5.79 11.94 2.36
N THR A 73 4.58 12.53 2.45
CA THR A 73 3.43 11.93 3.14
C THR A 73 3.08 10.56 2.56
N VAL A 74 2.58 9.68 3.41
CA VAL A 74 1.82 8.49 2.98
C VAL A 74 0.39 8.96 2.66
N GLY A 75 -0.23 8.46 1.60
CA GLY A 75 -1.50 8.95 1.08
C GLY A 75 -1.33 10.10 0.09
N SER A 76 -0.16 10.23 -0.56
CA SER A 76 0.07 11.28 -1.58
C SER A 76 0.42 10.71 -2.95
N VAL A 77 0.02 11.48 -3.97
CA VAL A 77 0.32 11.24 -5.38
C VAL A 77 1.07 12.45 -5.91
N VAL A 78 2.27 12.20 -6.42
CA VAL A 78 3.17 13.23 -6.92
C VAL A 78 3.50 12.94 -8.38
N ALA A 79 2.94 13.72 -9.29
CA ALA A 79 3.33 13.67 -10.69
C ALA A 79 4.53 14.59 -10.91
N THR A 80 5.55 14.11 -11.62
CA THR A 80 6.80 14.86 -11.87
C THR A 80 7.22 14.78 -13.33
N LYS A 81 7.89 15.81 -13.82
CA LYS A 81 8.46 15.89 -15.16
C LYS A 81 9.94 16.27 -15.07
N GLY A 82 10.82 15.43 -15.62
CA GLY A 82 12.26 15.69 -15.64
C GLY A 82 13.03 15.32 -14.35
N ALA A 83 12.36 14.77 -13.33
CA ALA A 83 13.03 14.31 -12.11
C ALA A 83 12.20 13.29 -11.34
N ILE A 84 12.85 12.57 -10.42
CA ILE A 84 12.19 11.66 -9.46
C ILE A 84 12.73 11.85 -8.05
N VAL A 85 11.83 11.78 -7.05
CA VAL A 85 12.15 11.83 -5.62
C VAL A 85 12.11 10.42 -5.03
N PRO A 86 13.23 9.76 -4.74
CA PRO A 86 13.22 8.39 -4.21
C PRO A 86 12.42 8.23 -2.91
N ALA A 87 12.48 9.19 -2.01
CA ALA A 87 11.73 9.15 -0.75
C ALA A 87 10.21 9.29 -0.93
N ALA A 88 9.75 9.84 -2.08
CA ALA A 88 8.32 9.91 -2.40
C ALA A 88 7.74 8.56 -2.85
N VAL A 89 8.56 7.61 -3.28
CA VAL A 89 8.16 6.20 -3.47
C VAL A 89 8.09 5.48 -2.13
N GLY A 90 9.00 5.85 -1.21
CA GLY A 90 9.20 5.19 0.08
C GLY A 90 10.17 4.01 0.00
N VAL A 91 10.49 3.45 1.16
CA VAL A 91 11.47 2.35 1.26
C VAL A 91 10.83 0.96 1.09
N ASP A 92 9.51 0.80 1.27
CA ASP A 92 8.81 -0.45 0.95
C ASP A 92 8.28 -0.40 -0.49
N ILE A 93 9.22 -0.40 -1.44
CA ILE A 93 8.92 -0.30 -2.87
C ILE A 93 8.05 -1.47 -3.30
N GLY A 94 6.98 -1.19 -4.06
CA GLY A 94 6.05 -2.20 -4.53
C GLY A 94 5.14 -2.78 -3.43
N CYS A 95 5.14 -2.22 -2.21
CA CYS A 95 4.14 -2.60 -1.21
C CYS A 95 2.74 -2.50 -1.82
N GLY A 96 1.89 -3.45 -1.49
CA GLY A 96 0.59 -3.56 -2.13
C GLY A 96 -0.25 -4.70 -1.58
N MET A 97 -1.42 -4.83 -2.16
CA MET A 97 -2.45 -5.77 -1.75
C MET A 97 -2.72 -6.81 -2.84
N MET A 98 -3.11 -8.01 -2.41
CA MET A 98 -3.69 -9.02 -3.29
C MET A 98 -4.93 -9.63 -2.63
N ALA A 99 -5.99 -9.83 -3.41
CA ALA A 99 -7.20 -10.51 -2.96
C ALA A 99 -7.72 -11.46 -4.03
N VAL A 100 -8.26 -12.59 -3.57
CA VAL A 100 -8.85 -13.64 -4.39
C VAL A 100 -10.14 -14.09 -3.75
N ARG A 101 -11.22 -14.15 -4.54
CA ARG A 101 -12.50 -14.71 -4.14
C ARG A 101 -12.50 -16.21 -4.40
N THR A 102 -12.93 -17.00 -3.42
CA THR A 102 -13.10 -18.45 -3.57
C THR A 102 -14.57 -18.82 -3.82
N THR A 103 -14.80 -20.07 -4.24
CA THR A 103 -16.17 -20.64 -4.32
C THR A 103 -16.70 -21.08 -2.96
N LEU A 104 -15.93 -20.97 -1.88
CA LEU A 104 -16.35 -21.25 -0.53
C LEU A 104 -17.31 -20.18 0.00
N THR A 105 -18.19 -20.62 0.89
CA THR A 105 -19.04 -19.75 1.72
C THR A 105 -18.62 -19.86 3.20
N ALA A 106 -19.12 -18.97 4.03
CA ALA A 106 -18.80 -18.97 5.45
C ALA A 106 -19.23 -20.28 6.14
N GLU A 107 -20.24 -20.95 5.61
CA GLU A 107 -20.76 -22.25 6.08
C GLU A 107 -19.78 -23.41 5.83
N ASP A 108 -18.91 -23.27 4.85
CA ASP A 108 -17.87 -24.26 4.52
C ASP A 108 -16.67 -24.18 5.47
N LEU A 109 -16.60 -23.14 6.30
CA LEU A 109 -15.48 -22.94 7.21
C LEU A 109 -15.75 -23.63 8.57
N PRO A 110 -14.70 -24.19 9.22
CA PRO A 110 -14.83 -24.77 10.54
C PRO A 110 -15.18 -23.70 11.58
N THR A 111 -15.90 -24.06 12.63
CA THR A 111 -16.29 -23.17 13.74
C THR A 111 -15.07 -22.51 14.41
N SER A 112 -13.95 -23.22 14.52
CA SER A 112 -12.68 -22.68 15.02
C SER A 112 -11.68 -22.54 13.89
N LEU A 113 -11.20 -21.34 13.68
CA LEU A 113 -10.19 -21.02 12.65
C LEU A 113 -8.74 -21.10 13.16
N ALA A 114 -8.51 -21.50 14.42
CA ALA A 114 -7.17 -21.55 15.01
C ALA A 114 -6.23 -22.49 14.28
N GLN A 115 -6.70 -23.66 13.83
CA GLN A 115 -5.90 -24.60 13.04
C GLN A 115 -5.58 -24.04 11.66
N LEU A 116 -6.53 -23.36 11.02
CA LEU A 116 -6.31 -22.70 9.74
C LEU A 116 -5.28 -21.56 9.88
N ARG A 117 -5.37 -20.73 10.93
CA ARG A 117 -4.36 -19.72 11.22
C ARG A 117 -2.97 -20.34 11.35
N THR A 118 -2.82 -21.38 12.15
CA THR A 118 -1.54 -22.10 12.31
C THR A 118 -1.04 -22.69 10.99
N ALA A 119 -1.94 -23.21 10.13
CA ALA A 119 -1.56 -23.73 8.82
C ALA A 119 -1.04 -22.62 7.89
N ILE A 120 -1.66 -21.45 7.88
CA ILE A 120 -1.21 -20.29 7.10
C ILE A 120 0.14 -19.77 7.64
N GLU A 121 0.28 -19.63 8.97
CA GLU A 121 1.52 -19.22 9.62
C GLU A 121 2.69 -20.15 9.28
N LYS A 122 2.43 -21.44 9.11
CA LYS A 122 3.42 -22.44 8.68
C LYS A 122 3.72 -22.39 7.18
N ALA A 123 2.71 -22.07 6.36
CA ALA A 123 2.83 -22.06 4.89
C ALA A 123 3.51 -20.79 4.36
N VAL A 124 3.44 -19.68 5.10
CA VAL A 124 4.01 -18.38 4.72
C VAL A 124 4.94 -17.89 5.82
N PRO A 125 6.27 -17.94 5.61
CA PRO A 125 7.21 -17.39 6.57
C PRO A 125 6.91 -15.92 6.88
N HIS A 126 6.93 -15.57 8.16
CA HIS A 126 6.54 -14.24 8.64
C HIS A 126 7.39 -13.83 9.84
N GLY A 127 7.42 -12.54 10.09
CA GLY A 127 8.24 -11.97 11.16
C GLY A 127 9.49 -11.29 10.64
N ARG A 128 10.30 -10.79 11.55
CA ARG A 128 11.54 -10.11 11.22
C ARG A 128 12.55 -11.10 10.66
N SER A 129 13.06 -10.81 9.46
CA SER A 129 14.08 -11.62 8.84
C SER A 129 15.47 -11.14 9.29
N GLY A 130 16.34 -12.09 9.64
CA GLY A 130 17.78 -11.88 9.69
C GLY A 130 18.39 -12.02 8.30
N ASN A 131 19.60 -12.56 8.20
CA ASN A 131 20.28 -12.77 6.89
C ASN A 131 19.97 -14.14 6.24
N GLY A 132 18.85 -14.75 6.56
CA GLY A 132 18.46 -16.07 6.09
C GLY A 132 19.31 -17.17 6.76
N GLY A 133 18.78 -17.86 7.71
CA GLY A 133 19.40 -18.97 8.40
C GLY A 133 18.34 -19.89 8.97
N ARG A 134 18.77 -21.04 9.47
CA ARG A 134 17.91 -22.13 9.97
C ARG A 134 16.89 -21.69 11.06
N HIS A 135 17.08 -20.51 11.65
CA HIS A 135 16.22 -19.94 12.69
C HIS A 135 15.54 -18.63 12.28
N ASP A 136 15.66 -18.23 11.01
CA ASP A 136 15.02 -17.03 10.49
C ASP A 136 13.57 -17.31 10.11
N ARG A 137 12.64 -16.96 10.98
CA ARG A 137 11.21 -17.18 10.76
C ARG A 137 10.64 -16.35 9.61
N GLY A 138 11.30 -15.27 9.22
CA GLY A 138 10.86 -14.37 8.15
C GLY A 138 11.36 -14.74 6.75
N ALA A 139 12.10 -15.86 6.62
CA ALA A 139 12.67 -16.34 5.37
C ALA A 139 12.52 -17.86 5.25
N TRP A 140 12.67 -18.38 4.03
CA TRP A 140 12.72 -19.83 3.79
C TRP A 140 14.04 -20.41 4.29
N GLY A 141 14.00 -21.46 5.09
CA GLY A 141 15.15 -22.29 5.39
C GLY A 141 15.53 -23.13 4.16
N ASP A 142 14.55 -23.86 3.64
CA ASP A 142 14.63 -24.58 2.36
C ASP A 142 13.69 -23.87 1.38
N VAL A 143 14.27 -23.31 0.32
CA VAL A 143 13.51 -22.52 -0.65
C VAL A 143 12.65 -23.45 -1.52
N PRO A 144 11.33 -23.26 -1.58
CA PRO A 144 10.44 -24.08 -2.40
C PRO A 144 10.73 -23.94 -3.90
N THR A 145 10.56 -25.02 -4.67
CA THR A 145 10.78 -25.04 -6.13
C THR A 145 10.02 -23.93 -6.87
N ALA A 146 8.80 -23.62 -6.45
CA ALA A 146 8.02 -22.53 -7.06
C ALA A 146 8.64 -21.15 -6.82
N VAL A 147 9.30 -20.95 -5.67
CA VAL A 147 10.04 -19.72 -5.35
C VAL A 147 11.30 -19.64 -6.21
N ASP A 148 12.02 -20.78 -6.36
CA ASP A 148 13.21 -20.86 -7.20
C ASP A 148 12.93 -20.56 -8.67
N ALA A 149 11.85 -21.11 -9.22
CA ALA A 149 11.44 -20.84 -10.58
C ALA A 149 11.12 -19.34 -10.77
N THR A 150 10.36 -18.75 -9.83
CA THR A 150 10.05 -17.31 -9.89
C THR A 150 11.31 -16.44 -9.70
N TRP A 151 12.24 -16.85 -8.85
CA TRP A 151 13.51 -16.13 -8.70
C TRP A 151 14.36 -16.17 -9.97
N ALA A 152 14.37 -17.30 -10.69
CA ALA A 152 15.11 -17.41 -11.95
C ALA A 152 14.67 -16.34 -12.98
N ASP A 153 13.37 -16.00 -13.03
CA ASP A 153 12.83 -14.96 -13.90
C ASP A 153 13.24 -13.53 -13.48
N LEU A 154 13.70 -13.36 -12.24
CA LEU A 154 14.11 -12.06 -11.68
C LEU A 154 15.63 -11.90 -11.59
N ALA A 155 16.38 -12.99 -11.69
CA ALA A 155 17.80 -13.06 -11.32
C ALA A 155 18.71 -12.23 -12.22
N ASP A 156 18.52 -12.30 -13.54
CA ASP A 156 19.37 -11.58 -14.51
C ASP A 156 19.25 -10.06 -14.33
N ASP A 157 18.02 -9.56 -14.19
CA ASP A 157 17.80 -8.15 -13.93
C ASP A 157 18.30 -7.75 -12.52
N PHE A 158 18.27 -8.68 -11.56
CA PHE A 158 18.84 -8.42 -10.24
C PHE A 158 20.36 -8.22 -10.30
N GLU A 159 21.09 -8.98 -11.10
CA GLU A 159 22.53 -8.76 -11.29
C GLU A 159 22.81 -7.36 -11.87
N GLN A 160 21.94 -6.84 -12.75
CA GLN A 160 22.06 -5.49 -13.26
C GLN A 160 21.77 -4.44 -12.16
N VAL A 161 20.79 -4.69 -11.29
CA VAL A 161 20.54 -3.84 -10.11
C VAL A 161 21.76 -3.86 -9.19
N VAL A 162 22.34 -5.02 -8.93
CA VAL A 162 23.55 -5.18 -8.11
C VAL A 162 24.76 -4.47 -8.71
N ALA A 163 24.93 -4.47 -10.04
CA ALA A 163 26.01 -3.73 -10.69
C ALA A 163 25.99 -2.24 -10.32
N SER A 164 24.79 -1.68 -10.16
CA SER A 164 24.62 -0.29 -9.69
C SER A 164 24.66 -0.16 -8.16
N ALA A 165 24.37 -1.20 -7.40
CA ALA A 165 24.25 -1.20 -5.93
C ALA A 165 24.86 -2.48 -5.30
N PRO A 166 26.21 -2.65 -5.28
CA PRO A 166 26.88 -3.89 -4.91
C PRO A 166 26.58 -4.43 -3.51
N HIS A 167 26.18 -3.54 -2.58
CA HIS A 167 25.83 -3.94 -1.22
C HIS A 167 24.62 -4.89 -1.15
N LEU A 168 23.77 -4.91 -2.19
CA LEU A 168 22.60 -5.79 -2.25
C LEU A 168 22.99 -7.28 -2.30
N LYS A 169 24.20 -7.65 -2.75
CA LYS A 169 24.68 -9.04 -2.73
C LYS A 169 24.84 -9.64 -1.32
N ARG A 170 24.85 -8.83 -0.28
CA ARG A 170 25.11 -9.29 1.10
C ARG A 170 23.97 -10.05 1.75
N ALA A 171 22.77 -9.98 1.19
CA ALA A 171 21.58 -10.63 1.74
C ALA A 171 21.01 -11.68 0.77
N ASN A 172 20.43 -12.74 1.32
CA ASN A 172 19.80 -13.80 0.52
C ASN A 172 18.35 -13.40 0.16
N HIS A 173 18.19 -12.55 -0.85
CA HIS A 173 16.90 -12.05 -1.27
C HIS A 173 15.98 -13.13 -1.86
N ARG A 174 16.56 -14.20 -2.45
CA ARG A 174 15.84 -15.38 -2.92
C ARG A 174 15.04 -16.04 -1.78
N SER A 175 15.63 -16.17 -0.59
CA SER A 175 14.96 -16.77 0.56
C SER A 175 13.85 -15.91 1.15
N HIS A 176 13.76 -14.63 0.75
CA HIS A 176 12.70 -13.70 1.18
C HIS A 176 11.51 -13.65 0.22
N LEU A 177 11.63 -14.18 -1.00
CA LEU A 177 10.56 -14.20 -1.98
C LEU A 177 9.47 -15.20 -1.55
N GLY A 178 8.21 -14.79 -1.61
CA GLY A 178 7.08 -15.58 -1.12
C GLY A 178 6.91 -15.55 0.40
N THR A 179 7.42 -14.50 1.09
CA THR A 179 7.32 -14.33 2.54
C THR A 179 6.61 -13.04 2.94
N LEU A 180 5.97 -13.04 4.12
CA LEU A 180 5.10 -11.94 4.55
C LEU A 180 5.87 -10.70 5.04
N GLY A 181 6.87 -10.88 5.89
CA GLY A 181 7.55 -9.78 6.54
C GLY A 181 6.97 -9.41 7.90
N THR A 182 7.07 -8.13 8.24
CA THR A 182 6.66 -7.58 9.55
C THR A 182 5.84 -6.30 9.38
N GLY A 183 5.44 -5.73 10.50
CA GLY A 183 4.79 -4.43 10.57
C GLY A 183 3.32 -4.51 10.23
N ASN A 184 2.86 -3.71 9.26
CA ASN A 184 1.48 -3.71 8.80
C ASN A 184 1.16 -4.82 7.80
N HIS A 185 2.11 -5.68 7.45
CA HIS A 185 1.87 -6.81 6.56
C HIS A 185 0.97 -7.86 7.22
N PHE A 186 0.12 -8.50 6.42
CA PHE A 186 -0.83 -9.49 6.91
C PHE A 186 -1.29 -10.45 5.81
N VAL A 187 -1.82 -11.60 6.23
CA VAL A 187 -2.67 -12.49 5.44
C VAL A 187 -4.00 -12.63 6.17
N GLU A 188 -5.11 -12.44 5.47
CA GLU A 188 -6.45 -12.49 6.02
C GLU A 188 -7.36 -13.43 5.26
N VAL A 189 -8.27 -14.06 6.00
CA VAL A 189 -9.48 -14.67 5.45
C VAL A 189 -10.65 -13.78 5.82
N CYS A 190 -11.43 -13.42 4.82
CA CYS A 190 -12.56 -12.50 4.96
C CYS A 190 -13.83 -13.13 4.38
N ILE A 191 -14.99 -12.58 4.74
CA ILE A 191 -16.28 -12.89 4.12
C ILE A 191 -16.89 -11.61 3.56
N ASP A 192 -17.49 -11.69 2.36
CA ASP A 192 -18.22 -10.58 1.75
C ASP A 192 -19.70 -10.54 2.21
N GLU A 193 -20.45 -9.56 1.68
CA GLU A 193 -21.88 -9.36 1.95
C GLU A 193 -22.77 -10.55 1.53
N ALA A 194 -22.30 -11.35 0.56
CA ALA A 194 -22.95 -12.59 0.12
C ALA A 194 -22.41 -13.83 0.86
N ARG A 195 -21.65 -13.63 1.95
CA ARG A 195 -21.03 -14.68 2.78
C ARG A 195 -20.01 -15.56 2.04
N ARG A 196 -19.46 -15.10 0.89
CA ARG A 196 -18.40 -15.80 0.16
C ARG A 196 -17.04 -15.53 0.81
N VAL A 197 -16.18 -16.55 0.78
CA VAL A 197 -14.86 -16.49 1.39
C VAL A 197 -13.84 -15.86 0.44
N TRP A 198 -13.12 -14.89 0.96
CA TRP A 198 -11.99 -14.23 0.31
C TRP A 198 -10.69 -14.50 1.06
N VAL A 199 -9.60 -14.62 0.31
CA VAL A 199 -8.25 -14.55 0.86
C VAL A 199 -7.65 -13.22 0.41
N MET A 200 -7.15 -12.44 1.37
CA MET A 200 -6.53 -11.14 1.14
C MET A 200 -5.17 -11.08 1.83
N LEU A 201 -4.20 -10.40 1.23
CA LEU A 201 -2.89 -10.21 1.83
C LEU A 201 -2.27 -8.87 1.47
N HIS A 202 -1.39 -8.40 2.35
CA HIS A 202 -0.62 -7.18 2.25
C HIS A 202 0.86 -7.47 2.44
N SER A 203 1.68 -7.21 1.42
CA SER A 203 3.15 -7.36 1.49
C SER A 203 3.83 -6.59 0.34
N GLY A 204 5.14 -6.38 0.47
CA GLY A 204 5.96 -5.61 -0.46
C GLY A 204 7.21 -6.36 -0.95
N SER A 205 8.22 -5.61 -1.34
CA SER A 205 9.49 -6.11 -1.87
C SER A 205 10.47 -6.59 -0.80
N ARG A 206 10.04 -6.71 0.45
CA ARG A 206 10.85 -7.21 1.54
C ARG A 206 12.11 -6.34 1.75
N GLY A 207 13.14 -6.91 2.36
CA GLY A 207 14.39 -6.19 2.66
C GLY A 207 15.12 -5.64 1.43
N VAL A 208 14.97 -6.25 0.25
CA VAL A 208 15.65 -5.78 -0.96
C VAL A 208 15.13 -4.43 -1.44
N GLY A 209 13.81 -4.22 -1.46
CA GLY A 209 13.24 -2.92 -1.82
C GLY A 209 13.59 -1.84 -0.81
N ASN A 210 13.61 -2.18 0.49
CA ASN A 210 14.07 -1.27 1.53
C ASN A 210 15.53 -0.83 1.31
N ALA A 211 16.41 -1.76 0.98
CA ALA A 211 17.81 -1.46 0.69
C ALA A 211 17.97 -0.59 -0.57
N ILE A 212 17.23 -0.90 -1.66
CA ILE A 212 17.21 -0.08 -2.89
C ILE A 212 16.74 1.34 -2.55
N GLY A 213 15.59 1.49 -1.89
CA GLY A 213 15.06 2.79 -1.51
C GLY A 213 16.07 3.61 -0.69
N THR A 214 16.67 3.00 0.33
CA THR A 214 17.67 3.65 1.20
C THR A 214 18.90 4.11 0.41
N ILE A 215 19.45 3.25 -0.46
CA ILE A 215 20.65 3.56 -1.25
C ILE A 215 20.38 4.76 -2.16
N PHE A 216 19.24 4.77 -2.87
CA PHE A 216 18.96 5.84 -3.83
C PHE A 216 18.49 7.15 -3.18
N ILE A 217 17.85 7.09 -1.99
CA ILE A 217 17.58 8.28 -1.17
C ILE A 217 18.91 8.96 -0.79
N GLU A 218 19.88 8.20 -0.29
CA GLU A 218 21.18 8.76 0.08
C GLU A 218 21.97 9.27 -1.14
N ARG A 219 21.91 8.60 -2.29
CA ARG A 219 22.51 9.09 -3.54
C ARG A 219 21.89 10.41 -4.00
N ALA A 220 20.57 10.54 -3.92
CA ALA A 220 19.89 11.79 -4.25
C ALA A 220 20.33 12.92 -3.32
N LYS A 221 20.45 12.68 -2.01
CA LYS A 221 20.98 13.67 -1.05
C LYS A 221 22.41 14.08 -1.38
N LEU A 222 23.27 13.13 -1.73
CA LEU A 222 24.65 13.42 -2.15
C LEU A 222 24.71 14.25 -3.43
N ALA A 223 23.85 13.96 -4.42
CA ALA A 223 23.75 14.74 -5.64
C ALA A 223 23.34 16.19 -5.34
N MET A 224 22.31 16.40 -4.49
CA MET A 224 21.87 17.74 -4.11
C MET A 224 22.97 18.54 -3.38
N ARG A 225 23.71 17.93 -2.46
CA ARG A 225 24.83 18.57 -1.75
C ARG A 225 25.95 18.98 -2.73
N ARG A 226 26.29 18.13 -3.70
CA ARG A 226 27.29 18.44 -4.75
C ARG A 226 26.89 19.65 -5.59
N HIS A 227 25.59 19.81 -5.87
CA HIS A 227 25.06 20.94 -6.63
C HIS A 227 24.70 22.14 -5.74
N GLN A 228 25.02 22.12 -4.44
CA GLN A 228 24.72 23.18 -3.47
C GLN A 228 23.23 23.62 -3.48
N ARG A 229 22.33 22.69 -3.72
CA ARG A 229 20.89 22.95 -3.75
C ARG A 229 20.31 22.93 -2.35
N ASN A 230 19.69 24.03 -1.94
CA ASN A 230 18.96 24.12 -0.68
C ASN A 230 17.55 23.53 -0.88
N LEU A 231 17.21 22.53 -0.07
CA LEU A 231 15.91 21.88 -0.07
C LEU A 231 15.09 22.32 1.15
N PRO A 232 13.77 22.46 1.01
CA PRO A 232 12.88 22.69 2.16
C PRO A 232 12.88 21.51 3.14
N ASP A 233 13.18 20.31 2.65
CA ASP A 233 13.41 19.07 3.40
C ASP A 233 14.46 18.23 2.65
N GLU A 234 15.56 17.87 3.31
CA GLU A 234 16.62 17.05 2.72
C GLU A 234 16.13 15.69 2.19
N ASN A 235 15.04 15.17 2.75
CA ASN A 235 14.45 13.94 2.29
C ASN A 235 13.71 14.07 0.95
N LEU A 236 13.44 15.30 0.47
CA LEU A 236 12.90 15.55 -0.85
C LEU A 236 14.00 15.68 -1.93
N ALA A 237 15.21 15.23 -1.63
CA ALA A 237 16.28 15.13 -2.61
C ALA A 237 15.85 14.28 -3.82
N TRP A 238 16.22 14.69 -5.02
CA TRP A 238 15.80 14.10 -6.26
C TRP A 238 16.95 13.71 -7.17
N LEU A 239 16.63 12.92 -8.19
CA LEU A 239 17.50 12.54 -9.28
C LEU A 239 16.96 13.21 -10.56
N ASP A 240 17.80 13.98 -11.24
CA ASP A 240 17.44 14.66 -12.48
C ASP A 240 17.40 13.66 -13.66
N GLU A 241 16.41 13.76 -14.52
CA GLU A 241 16.33 12.99 -15.76
C GLU A 241 17.57 13.18 -16.61
N GLY A 242 18.06 12.11 -17.24
CA GLY A 242 19.32 12.10 -17.97
C GLY A 242 20.55 11.83 -17.12
N SER A 243 20.45 11.84 -15.78
CA SER A 243 21.55 11.39 -14.93
C SER A 243 21.64 9.85 -14.89
N PRO A 244 22.84 9.27 -14.75
CA PRO A 244 23.00 7.83 -14.59
C PRO A 244 22.23 7.27 -13.39
N GLU A 245 22.20 8.00 -12.27
CA GLU A 245 21.51 7.62 -11.06
C GLU A 245 20.00 7.56 -11.25
N TYR A 246 19.41 8.43 -12.05
CA TYR A 246 17.98 8.41 -12.41
C TYR A 246 17.64 7.13 -13.16
N ALA A 247 18.39 6.76 -14.19
CA ALA A 247 18.16 5.57 -14.98
C ALA A 247 18.34 4.29 -14.13
N GLN A 248 19.38 4.24 -13.30
CA GLN A 248 19.65 3.14 -12.37
C GLN A 248 18.52 2.99 -11.36
N TYR A 249 18.01 4.11 -10.82
CA TYR A 249 16.92 4.08 -9.85
C TYR A 249 15.62 3.57 -10.47
N LEU A 250 15.22 4.08 -11.62
CA LEU A 250 14.00 3.63 -12.30
C LEU A 250 14.04 2.13 -12.60
N PHE A 251 15.20 1.62 -13.08
CA PHE A 251 15.38 0.19 -13.32
C PHE A 251 15.26 -0.64 -12.02
N ALA A 252 15.93 -0.19 -10.95
CA ALA A 252 15.90 -0.88 -9.66
C ALA A 252 14.50 -0.86 -9.01
N VAL A 253 13.76 0.25 -9.14
CA VAL A 253 12.38 0.37 -8.66
C VAL A 253 11.45 -0.55 -9.44
N ASP A 254 11.55 -0.57 -10.77
CA ASP A 254 10.74 -1.48 -11.59
C ASP A 254 10.99 -2.95 -11.20
N TRP A 255 12.25 -3.33 -11.06
CA TRP A 255 12.61 -4.67 -10.58
C TRP A 255 11.99 -4.97 -9.20
N ALA A 256 12.08 -4.05 -8.23
CA ALA A 256 11.54 -4.23 -6.91
C ALA A 256 10.00 -4.32 -6.92
N GLN A 257 9.33 -3.58 -7.80
CA GLN A 257 7.88 -3.68 -8.02
C GLN A 257 7.49 -5.06 -8.56
N ARG A 258 8.23 -5.58 -9.54
CA ARG A 258 8.02 -6.96 -10.05
C ARG A 258 8.26 -7.99 -8.95
N PHE A 259 9.36 -7.89 -8.21
CA PHE A 259 9.62 -8.76 -7.05
C PHE A 259 8.45 -8.75 -6.05
N ALA A 260 7.93 -7.57 -5.69
CA ALA A 260 6.82 -7.45 -4.76
C ALA A 260 5.51 -8.07 -5.28
N ARG A 261 5.24 -7.95 -6.57
CA ARG A 261 4.09 -8.57 -7.24
C ARG A 261 4.16 -10.09 -7.17
N GLU A 262 5.33 -10.66 -7.51
CA GLU A 262 5.57 -12.09 -7.44
C GLU A 262 5.59 -12.62 -6.00
N ASN A 263 6.14 -11.82 -5.05
CA ASN A 263 6.08 -12.12 -3.63
C ASN A 263 4.64 -12.39 -3.17
N ARG A 264 3.71 -11.47 -3.50
CA ARG A 264 2.29 -11.62 -3.16
C ARG A 264 1.65 -12.82 -3.87
N ALA A 265 1.97 -13.07 -5.15
CA ALA A 265 1.43 -14.19 -5.90
C ALA A 265 1.85 -15.55 -5.31
N LEU A 266 3.11 -15.69 -4.88
CA LEU A 266 3.62 -16.88 -4.21
C LEU A 266 2.94 -17.10 -2.86
N MET A 267 2.81 -16.04 -2.04
CA MET A 267 2.12 -16.10 -0.76
C MET A 267 0.64 -16.49 -0.91
N MET A 268 -0.05 -15.94 -1.92
CA MET A 268 -1.45 -16.27 -2.20
C MET A 268 -1.59 -17.76 -2.53
N ARG A 269 -0.73 -18.29 -3.42
CA ARG A 269 -0.72 -19.73 -3.74
C ARG A 269 -0.49 -20.58 -2.51
N ALA A 270 0.47 -20.23 -1.65
CA ALA A 270 0.76 -20.94 -0.41
C ALA A 270 -0.45 -20.91 0.56
N THR A 271 -1.09 -19.75 0.69
CA THR A 271 -2.27 -19.58 1.56
C THR A 271 -3.48 -20.37 1.06
N LEU A 272 -3.79 -20.32 -0.24
CA LEU A 272 -4.89 -21.10 -0.83
C LEU A 272 -4.62 -22.61 -0.72
N THR A 273 -3.35 -23.02 -0.85
CA THR A 273 -2.96 -24.43 -0.62
C THR A 273 -3.13 -24.82 0.84
N ALA A 274 -2.78 -23.99 1.81
CA ALA A 274 -3.01 -24.24 3.22
C ALA A 274 -4.51 -24.36 3.54
N LEU A 275 -5.34 -23.49 2.95
CA LEU A 275 -6.79 -23.50 3.07
C LEU A 275 -7.38 -24.83 2.49
N SER A 276 -6.95 -25.25 1.30
CA SER A 276 -7.46 -26.46 0.63
C SER A 276 -7.11 -27.76 1.34
N ARG A 277 -6.06 -27.75 2.16
CA ARG A 277 -5.61 -28.91 2.95
C ARG A 277 -6.23 -28.97 4.34
N GLN A 278 -6.97 -27.93 4.74
CA GLN A 278 -7.58 -27.87 6.06
C GLN A 278 -8.74 -28.87 6.17
N LYS A 279 -8.70 -29.70 7.21
CA LYS A 279 -9.77 -30.69 7.48
C LYS A 279 -11.11 -30.01 7.65
N GLY A 280 -12.13 -30.53 6.97
CA GLY A 280 -13.50 -30.00 7.03
C GLY A 280 -13.81 -28.91 5.99
N ILE A 281 -12.83 -28.42 5.25
CA ILE A 281 -13.06 -27.52 4.11
C ILE A 281 -13.28 -28.35 2.85
N PRO A 282 -14.38 -28.17 2.12
CA PRO A 282 -14.63 -28.90 0.88
C PRO A 282 -13.66 -28.47 -0.23
N ARG A 283 -13.62 -29.22 -1.33
CA ARG A 283 -12.89 -28.79 -2.52
C ARG A 283 -13.48 -27.51 -3.07
N PHE A 284 -12.60 -26.57 -3.40
CA PHE A 284 -13.01 -25.27 -3.93
C PHE A 284 -12.08 -24.85 -5.09
N THR A 285 -12.57 -23.91 -5.87
CA THR A 285 -11.80 -23.15 -6.84
C THR A 285 -11.79 -21.67 -6.43
N HIS A 286 -11.05 -20.87 -7.12
CA HIS A 286 -11.15 -19.41 -6.99
C HIS A 286 -11.63 -18.82 -8.33
N ASP A 287 -12.28 -17.68 -8.24
CA ASP A 287 -12.71 -16.93 -9.42
C ASP A 287 -11.53 -16.38 -10.21
N GLU A 288 -11.81 -15.95 -11.45
CA GLU A 288 -10.86 -15.18 -12.25
C GLU A 288 -10.60 -13.79 -11.68
N LEU A 289 -11.45 -13.32 -10.73
CA LEU A 289 -11.27 -12.04 -10.07
C LEU A 289 -10.10 -12.10 -9.09
N VAL A 290 -8.95 -11.76 -9.60
CA VAL A 290 -7.70 -11.62 -8.84
C VAL A 290 -7.28 -10.17 -8.89
N VAL A 291 -7.26 -9.50 -7.73
CA VAL A 291 -6.72 -8.14 -7.61
C VAL A 291 -5.30 -8.23 -7.04
N ASN A 292 -4.31 -7.66 -7.73
CA ASN A 292 -2.94 -7.54 -7.25
C ASN A 292 -2.42 -6.15 -7.61
N CYS A 293 -2.48 -5.22 -6.67
CA CYS A 293 -2.17 -3.81 -6.88
C CYS A 293 -1.07 -3.31 -5.94
N HIS A 294 -0.23 -2.41 -6.45
CA HIS A 294 0.74 -1.66 -5.65
C HIS A 294 0.11 -0.42 -5.04
N HIS A 295 0.72 0.08 -3.96
CA HIS A 295 0.41 1.39 -3.39
C HIS A 295 1.65 2.21 -2.98
N ASN A 296 2.87 1.67 -3.15
CA ASN A 296 4.14 2.39 -3.07
C ASN A 296 4.93 2.11 -4.34
N TYR A 297 4.79 2.95 -5.35
CA TYR A 297 5.39 2.69 -6.65
C TYR A 297 5.48 3.94 -7.52
N VAL A 298 6.17 3.85 -8.63
CA VAL A 298 6.21 4.86 -9.69
C VAL A 298 5.83 4.22 -11.03
N ALA A 299 5.10 4.96 -11.83
CA ALA A 299 4.76 4.56 -13.20
C ALA A 299 4.83 5.76 -14.14
N ARG A 300 5.16 5.52 -15.43
CA ARG A 300 4.96 6.50 -16.49
C ARG A 300 3.49 6.47 -16.89
N GLU A 301 2.84 7.61 -16.85
CA GLU A 301 1.42 7.75 -17.15
C GLU A 301 1.19 9.03 -17.95
N HIS A 302 0.10 9.06 -18.73
CA HIS A 302 -0.31 10.24 -19.48
C HIS A 302 -1.39 10.99 -18.73
N HIS A 303 -1.11 12.22 -18.31
CA HIS A 303 -2.04 13.08 -17.59
C HIS A 303 -1.98 14.52 -18.11
N PHE A 304 -3.14 15.15 -18.26
CA PHE A 304 -3.25 16.55 -18.70
C PHE A 304 -2.46 16.88 -19.98
N GLY A 305 -2.41 15.90 -20.92
CA GLY A 305 -1.75 16.05 -22.21
C GLY A 305 -0.23 15.83 -22.20
N GLU A 306 0.34 15.35 -21.08
CA GLU A 306 1.78 15.15 -20.90
C GLU A 306 2.12 13.78 -20.34
N ASP A 307 3.26 13.22 -20.76
CA ASP A 307 3.82 12.02 -20.17
C ASP A 307 4.63 12.39 -18.93
N VAL A 308 4.26 11.83 -17.80
CA VAL A 308 4.82 12.16 -16.49
C VAL A 308 5.16 10.89 -15.69
N LEU A 309 6.04 11.02 -14.72
CA LEU A 309 6.21 10.00 -13.68
C LEU A 309 5.21 10.26 -12.56
N VAL A 310 4.27 9.33 -12.37
CA VAL A 310 3.34 9.38 -11.24
C VAL A 310 3.88 8.51 -10.12
N THR A 311 4.29 9.16 -9.04
CA THR A 311 4.74 8.49 -7.81
C THR A 311 3.59 8.40 -6.83
N ARG A 312 3.26 7.19 -6.39
CA ARG A 312 2.25 6.92 -5.37
C ARG A 312 2.93 6.37 -4.12
N LYS A 313 2.70 7.02 -3.00
CA LYS A 313 3.13 6.57 -1.67
C LYS A 313 1.91 6.43 -0.77
N GLY A 314 1.52 5.19 -0.50
CA GLY A 314 0.25 4.93 0.18
C GLY A 314 -0.96 5.37 -0.65
N ALA A 315 -0.94 5.14 -1.95
CA ALA A 315 -2.05 5.39 -2.85
C ALA A 315 -2.14 4.32 -3.95
N VAL A 316 -3.35 3.92 -4.30
CA VAL A 316 -3.63 2.89 -5.31
C VAL A 316 -4.06 3.57 -6.61
N ARG A 317 -3.68 3.01 -7.76
CA ARG A 317 -4.22 3.43 -9.05
C ARG A 317 -5.70 3.09 -9.11
N ALA A 318 -6.50 4.07 -9.57
CA ALA A 318 -7.96 4.00 -9.68
C ALA A 318 -8.43 4.58 -11.01
N GLY A 319 -7.78 4.14 -12.12
CA GLY A 319 -8.24 4.40 -13.48
C GLY A 319 -9.62 3.83 -13.72
N VAL A 320 -10.29 4.22 -14.80
CA VAL A 320 -11.63 3.73 -15.13
C VAL A 320 -11.64 2.19 -15.19
N GLY A 321 -12.38 1.57 -14.29
CA GLY A 321 -12.52 0.12 -14.22
C GLY A 321 -11.37 -0.62 -13.55
N ASP A 322 -10.31 0.05 -13.11
CA ASP A 322 -9.21 -0.58 -12.37
C ASP A 322 -9.73 -1.17 -11.04
N TRP A 323 -9.32 -2.39 -10.75
CA TRP A 323 -9.62 -3.02 -9.47
C TRP A 323 -8.60 -2.61 -8.41
N GLY A 324 -9.09 -2.29 -7.21
CA GLY A 324 -8.28 -1.92 -6.04
C GLY A 324 -8.77 -2.57 -4.75
N ILE A 325 -7.92 -2.51 -3.74
CA ILE A 325 -8.21 -2.99 -2.39
C ILE A 325 -7.88 -1.89 -1.40
N ILE A 326 -8.85 -1.55 -0.56
CA ILE A 326 -8.68 -0.57 0.53
C ILE A 326 -8.94 -1.28 1.84
N PRO A 327 -7.90 -1.77 2.55
CA PRO A 327 -8.04 -2.42 3.83
C PRO A 327 -8.35 -1.42 4.94
N GLY A 328 -9.19 -1.87 5.88
CA GLY A 328 -9.27 -1.26 7.20
C GLY A 328 -8.11 -1.69 8.09
N SER A 329 -8.30 -1.58 9.40
CA SER A 329 -7.39 -2.13 10.41
C SER A 329 -7.88 -3.50 10.91
N MET A 330 -7.15 -4.12 11.86
CA MET A 330 -7.57 -5.39 12.46
C MET A 330 -8.95 -5.25 13.13
N GLY A 331 -9.92 -6.05 12.67
CA GLY A 331 -11.30 -5.99 13.15
C GLY A 331 -12.20 -5.00 12.41
N ALA A 332 -11.67 -4.07 11.64
CA ALA A 332 -12.43 -3.20 10.76
C ALA A 332 -12.71 -3.85 9.40
N ARG A 333 -13.71 -3.33 8.68
CA ARG A 333 -14.00 -3.81 7.31
C ARG A 333 -12.98 -3.34 6.29
N SER A 334 -12.87 -4.08 5.19
CA SER A 334 -12.06 -3.76 4.03
C SER A 334 -12.92 -3.71 2.78
N PHE A 335 -12.42 -3.11 1.69
CA PHE A 335 -13.21 -2.88 0.49
C PHE A 335 -12.47 -3.35 -0.76
N ILE A 336 -13.20 -4.05 -1.63
CA ILE A 336 -12.82 -4.26 -3.02
C ILE A 336 -13.49 -3.15 -3.82
N VAL A 337 -12.71 -2.40 -4.56
CA VAL A 337 -13.18 -1.19 -5.24
C VAL A 337 -12.87 -1.23 -6.73
N ARG A 338 -13.61 -0.41 -7.48
CA ARG A 338 -13.36 -0.13 -8.89
C ARG A 338 -13.11 1.37 -9.08
N GLY A 339 -12.03 1.72 -9.76
CA GLY A 339 -11.63 3.09 -10.04
C GLY A 339 -12.60 3.81 -10.97
N ARG A 340 -12.77 5.10 -10.75
CA ARG A 340 -13.60 6.00 -11.57
C ARG A 340 -12.80 6.86 -12.54
N GLY A 341 -11.46 6.82 -12.49
CA GLY A 341 -10.58 7.56 -13.40
C GLY A 341 -10.58 9.06 -13.18
N ASN A 342 -10.73 9.53 -11.93
CA ASN A 342 -10.71 10.96 -11.62
C ASN A 342 -9.33 11.57 -11.95
N ALA A 343 -9.28 12.50 -12.92
CA ALA A 343 -8.04 13.12 -13.37
C ALA A 343 -7.38 13.98 -12.28
N ASP A 344 -8.17 14.64 -11.43
CA ASP A 344 -7.66 15.48 -10.35
C ASP A 344 -6.91 14.71 -9.26
N SER A 345 -7.17 13.40 -9.12
CA SER A 345 -6.39 12.51 -8.27
C SER A 345 -5.25 11.79 -9.00
N PHE A 346 -4.96 12.14 -10.25
CA PHE A 346 -4.10 11.35 -11.14
C PHE A 346 -4.56 9.88 -11.20
N CYS A 347 -5.87 9.67 -11.35
CA CYS A 347 -6.49 8.33 -11.33
C CYS A 347 -6.04 7.51 -10.11
N SER A 348 -6.19 8.06 -8.90
CA SER A 348 -5.71 7.43 -7.66
C SER A 348 -6.75 7.49 -6.54
N CYS A 349 -6.62 6.57 -5.58
CA CYS A 349 -7.43 6.52 -4.37
C CYS A 349 -6.55 6.15 -3.15
N SER A 350 -7.11 6.16 -1.94
CA SER A 350 -6.41 5.75 -0.73
C SER A 350 -5.98 4.28 -0.77
N HIS A 351 -4.96 3.93 0.00
CA HIS A 351 -4.45 2.57 0.12
C HIS A 351 -4.98 1.83 1.36
N GLY A 352 -5.66 2.52 2.25
CA GLY A 352 -6.18 1.97 3.51
C GLY A 352 -6.82 3.03 4.38
N ALA A 353 -6.91 2.76 5.68
CA ALA A 353 -7.49 3.71 6.65
C ALA A 353 -6.57 4.90 6.96
N GLY A 354 -5.25 4.75 6.85
CA GLY A 354 -4.29 5.74 7.34
C GLY A 354 -4.17 5.76 8.86
N ARG A 355 -3.00 6.12 9.38
CA ARG A 355 -2.75 6.14 10.82
C ARG A 355 -3.08 7.49 11.42
N THR A 356 -3.52 7.47 12.69
CA THR A 356 -3.71 8.68 13.53
C THR A 356 -2.59 8.86 14.54
N MET A 357 -1.77 7.83 14.76
CA MET A 357 -0.65 7.88 15.71
C MET A 357 0.49 6.96 15.27
N SER A 358 1.70 7.24 15.77
CA SER A 358 2.87 6.40 15.50
C SER A 358 2.71 5.00 16.14
N ARG A 359 3.48 4.01 15.62
CA ARG A 359 3.49 2.65 16.20
C ARG A 359 3.90 2.65 17.66
N GLY A 360 4.91 3.47 18.02
CA GLY A 360 5.40 3.58 19.39
C GLY A 360 4.36 4.19 20.34
N GLU A 361 3.62 5.17 19.86
CA GLU A 361 2.53 5.80 20.60
C GLU A 361 1.35 4.84 20.79
N ALA A 362 0.94 4.15 19.73
CA ALA A 362 -0.12 3.16 19.80
C ALA A 362 0.18 2.05 20.83
N LYS A 363 1.41 1.52 20.86
CA LYS A 363 1.83 0.52 21.85
C LYS A 363 1.82 1.04 23.29
N LYS A 364 1.94 2.36 23.51
CA LYS A 364 1.86 2.99 24.83
C LYS A 364 0.43 3.28 25.27
N GLN A 365 -0.42 3.67 24.33
CA GLN A 365 -1.76 4.18 24.62
C GLN A 365 -2.85 3.11 24.54
N ILE A 366 -2.66 2.05 23.73
CA ILE A 366 -3.68 1.02 23.50
C ILE A 366 -3.43 -0.16 24.43
N THR A 367 -4.47 -0.51 25.20
CA THR A 367 -4.41 -1.65 26.12
C THR A 367 -4.73 -2.96 25.40
N LEU A 368 -4.28 -4.08 25.98
CA LEU A 368 -4.62 -5.41 25.47
C LEU A 368 -6.12 -5.70 25.56
N ALA A 369 -6.80 -5.13 26.56
CA ALA A 369 -8.26 -5.26 26.72
C ALA A 369 -9.00 -4.57 25.57
N GLU A 370 -8.65 -3.33 25.26
CA GLU A 370 -9.21 -2.60 24.09
C GLU A 370 -8.96 -3.36 22.78
N HIS A 371 -7.75 -3.89 22.57
CA HIS A 371 -7.44 -4.66 21.37
C HIS A 371 -8.29 -5.94 21.26
N ARG A 372 -8.50 -6.65 22.36
CA ARG A 372 -9.34 -7.87 22.39
C ARG A 372 -10.79 -7.58 22.04
N VAL A 373 -11.34 -6.48 22.55
CA VAL A 373 -12.69 -6.03 22.22
C VAL A 373 -12.78 -5.66 20.74
N ALA A 374 -11.84 -4.86 20.26
CA ALA A 374 -11.82 -4.37 18.86
C ALA A 374 -11.63 -5.50 17.82
N THR A 375 -11.06 -6.65 18.22
CA THR A 375 -10.84 -7.83 17.37
C THR A 375 -11.74 -9.01 17.75
N GLU A 376 -12.87 -8.74 18.43
CA GLU A 376 -13.83 -9.77 18.75
C GLU A 376 -14.38 -10.42 17.47
N GLY A 377 -14.48 -11.76 17.46
CA GLY A 377 -14.89 -12.53 16.28
C GLY A 377 -13.82 -12.70 15.21
N VAL A 378 -12.62 -12.17 15.40
CA VAL A 378 -11.48 -12.39 14.51
C VAL A 378 -10.48 -13.36 15.16
N GLU A 379 -10.13 -14.43 14.46
CA GLU A 379 -9.04 -15.33 14.85
C GLU A 379 -7.70 -14.67 14.50
N CYS A 380 -7.01 -14.13 15.49
CA CYS A 380 -5.75 -13.40 15.32
C CYS A 380 -4.88 -13.44 16.58
N ARG A 381 -3.67 -12.94 16.49
CA ARG A 381 -2.84 -12.66 17.66
C ARG A 381 -3.51 -11.59 18.53
N LYS A 382 -3.50 -11.83 19.85
CA LYS A 382 -4.07 -10.92 20.85
C LYS A 382 -3.04 -10.72 21.99
N ASP A 383 -1.83 -10.27 21.58
CA ASP A 383 -0.69 -10.00 22.47
C ASP A 383 -0.19 -8.56 22.32
N LYS A 384 0.83 -8.17 23.09
CA LYS A 384 1.36 -6.81 23.11
C LYS A 384 2.08 -6.40 21.82
N ASP A 385 2.53 -7.36 21.01
CA ASP A 385 3.32 -7.07 19.81
C ASP A 385 2.48 -6.50 18.67
N VAL A 386 1.16 -6.75 18.68
CA VAL A 386 0.21 -6.30 17.66
C VAL A 386 -0.67 -5.12 18.07
N LEU A 387 -0.45 -4.50 19.24
CA LEU A 387 -1.26 -3.37 19.73
C LEU A 387 -1.21 -2.16 18.79
N ASP A 388 -0.10 -1.94 18.10
CA ASP A 388 0.05 -0.87 17.13
C ASP A 388 -0.76 -1.06 15.84
N GLU A 389 -1.39 -2.21 15.67
CA GLU A 389 -2.27 -2.53 14.54
C GLU A 389 -3.78 -2.51 14.93
N SER A 390 -4.09 -2.11 16.16
CA SER A 390 -5.48 -1.98 16.63
C SER A 390 -6.22 -0.85 15.92
N PRO A 391 -7.55 -0.95 15.74
CA PRO A 391 -8.37 0.07 15.06
C PRO A 391 -8.16 1.49 15.56
N ARG A 392 -8.00 1.69 16.87
CA ARG A 392 -7.77 3.01 17.47
C ARG A 392 -6.51 3.73 16.98
N ALA A 393 -5.54 3.00 16.39
CA ALA A 393 -4.34 3.59 15.80
C ALA A 393 -4.55 4.15 14.40
N TYR A 394 -5.76 4.00 13.84
CA TYR A 394 -6.11 4.32 12.46
C TYR A 394 -7.28 5.31 12.39
N LYS A 395 -7.41 6.01 11.27
CA LYS A 395 -8.58 6.81 10.96
C LYS A 395 -9.80 5.93 10.77
N ASP A 396 -10.99 6.50 10.89
CA ASP A 396 -12.23 5.80 10.58
C ASP A 396 -12.27 5.49 9.07
N ILE A 397 -12.28 4.19 8.75
CA ILE A 397 -12.28 3.73 7.36
C ILE A 397 -13.55 4.16 6.60
N ASP A 398 -14.68 4.31 7.28
CA ASP A 398 -15.92 4.73 6.64
C ASP A 398 -15.88 6.20 6.26
N ALA A 399 -15.30 7.05 7.11
CA ALA A 399 -15.03 8.45 6.79
C ALA A 399 -14.05 8.57 5.62
N VAL A 400 -12.99 7.75 5.59
CA VAL A 400 -12.04 7.67 4.47
C VAL A 400 -12.75 7.29 3.16
N MET A 401 -13.62 6.28 3.19
CA MET A 401 -14.36 5.85 2.01
C MET A 401 -15.38 6.88 1.53
N ALA A 402 -16.08 7.54 2.46
CA ALA A 402 -17.03 8.61 2.13
C ALA A 402 -16.36 9.81 1.46
N ALA A 403 -15.14 10.18 1.92
CA ALA A 403 -14.39 11.32 1.40
C ALA A 403 -13.86 11.11 -0.03
N GLN A 404 -13.86 9.88 -0.56
CA GLN A 404 -13.36 9.52 -1.89
C GLN A 404 -14.40 8.82 -2.78
N ALA A 405 -15.68 9.08 -2.56
CA ALA A 405 -16.78 8.46 -3.32
C ALA A 405 -16.73 8.79 -4.83
N ASP A 406 -16.07 9.89 -5.21
CA ASP A 406 -15.81 10.29 -6.59
C ASP A 406 -14.57 9.63 -7.21
N LEU A 407 -13.71 8.99 -6.42
CA LEU A 407 -12.50 8.30 -6.89
C LEU A 407 -12.76 6.82 -7.18
N VAL A 408 -13.61 6.17 -6.39
CA VAL A 408 -13.86 4.73 -6.47
C VAL A 408 -15.33 4.39 -6.23
N GLU A 409 -15.72 3.24 -6.77
CA GLU A 409 -16.97 2.54 -6.47
C GLU A 409 -16.66 1.33 -5.57
N VAL A 410 -17.41 1.15 -4.49
CA VAL A 410 -17.31 -0.05 -3.65
C VAL A 410 -18.05 -1.20 -4.34
N VAL A 411 -17.33 -2.28 -4.64
CA VAL A 411 -17.91 -3.48 -5.28
C VAL A 411 -18.20 -4.56 -4.23
N HIS A 412 -17.27 -4.76 -3.27
CA HIS A 412 -17.49 -5.66 -2.16
C HIS A 412 -16.99 -5.06 -0.85
N THR A 413 -17.75 -5.34 0.22
CA THR A 413 -17.35 -5.03 1.60
C THR A 413 -16.94 -6.32 2.29
N LEU A 414 -15.73 -6.40 2.77
CA LEU A 414 -15.14 -7.58 3.37
C LEU A 414 -15.10 -7.45 4.90
N LYS A 415 -15.57 -8.48 5.59
CA LYS A 415 -15.41 -8.65 7.04
C LYS A 415 -14.30 -9.65 7.31
N GLN A 416 -13.30 -9.24 8.04
CA GLN A 416 -12.20 -10.07 8.49
C GLN A 416 -12.70 -11.12 9.51
N ILE A 417 -12.29 -12.38 9.33
CA ILE A 417 -12.60 -13.48 10.27
C ILE A 417 -11.34 -14.17 10.78
N LEU A 418 -10.20 -14.04 10.04
CA LEU A 418 -8.90 -14.53 10.44
C LEU A 418 -7.83 -13.57 9.97
N CYS A 419 -6.80 -13.32 10.81
CA CYS A 419 -5.64 -12.50 10.46
C CYS A 419 -4.34 -13.12 10.98
N VAL A 420 -3.39 -13.33 10.05
CA VAL A 420 -1.98 -13.62 10.35
C VAL A 420 -1.20 -12.32 10.15
N LYS A 421 -0.53 -11.87 11.23
CA LYS A 421 0.31 -10.67 11.22
C LYS A 421 1.80 -11.02 11.08
N GLY A 422 2.49 -10.19 10.31
CA GLY A 422 3.92 -10.29 10.13
C GLY A 422 4.77 -9.79 11.31
#